data_3448de091caf5acb0f7972edd2919da2
#
_entry.id   3448de091caf5acb0f7972edd2919da2
#
_cell.length_a   1.000
_cell.length_b   1.000
_cell.length_c   1.000
_cell.angle_alpha   90.00
_cell.angle_beta   90.00
_cell.angle_gamma   90.00
#
_symmetry.space_group_name_H-M   'P 1'
#
loop_
_entity.id
_entity.type
_entity.pdbx_description
1 polymer ?
#
loop_
_entity_poly.entity_id
_entity_poly.type
_entity_poly.pdbx_seq_one_letter_code
_entity_poly.pdbx_strand_id
1 'polypeptide(L)'
;MLASLADARNPKSGPITCQICPITCQIMNSPVSNAMTWNDQFLQLFDTCAARYREGERDFDTWFSKDDLNLLKEIGYKTREFFDFVEDFCDKQSPSPSTALLIASVRRDYFHTIQNRQKSTQTLTRDELPTFGDTLNDIAYLPRILAKARAKLRGELDPDLMYSCGGDMNFLKNHGDIHPADFLRQVWAAGEDDQKIANWVSSQCR
;
A
#
# COMPACT_ATOMS: atom_id res chain seq x y z
N MET A 1 61.95 -48.71 -31.29
CA MET A 1 61.61 -49.88 -30.45
C MET A 1 60.25 -49.54 -29.90
N LEU A 2 59.14 -50.00 -30.60
CA LEU A 2 58.46 -51.27 -30.32
C LEU A 2 58.12 -51.36 -28.86
N ALA A 3 56.95 -51.40 -28.41
CA ALA A 3 55.77 -52.16 -28.51
C ALA A 3 54.82 -51.59 -27.37
N SER A 4 53.62 -51.77 -27.23
CA SER A 4 52.60 -52.70 -27.74
C SER A 4 51.29 -52.38 -27.08
N LEU A 5 50.27 -52.57 -27.80
CA LEU A 5 48.82 -52.70 -27.52
C LEU A 5 48.49 -53.57 -26.29
N ALA A 6 47.43 -53.17 -25.58
CA ALA A 6 46.34 -54.06 -25.10
C ALA A 6 45.30 -53.15 -24.42
N ASP A 7 44.14 -52.97 -24.98
CA ASP A 7 42.90 -53.73 -24.95
C ASP A 7 42.42 -54.09 -23.53
N ALA A 8 41.33 -53.49 -23.13
CA ALA A 8 40.34 -54.16 -22.29
C ALA A 8 39.10 -53.29 -21.99
N ARG A 9 38.05 -53.57 -22.73
CA ARG A 9 36.72 -53.97 -22.20
C ARG A 9 35.98 -53.00 -21.27
N ASN A 10 35.01 -52.41 -21.87
CA ASN A 10 33.78 -51.90 -21.35
C ASN A 10 33.09 -52.84 -20.33
N PRO A 11 32.62 -52.36 -19.19
CA PRO A 11 31.56 -53.00 -18.45
C PRO A 11 30.28 -52.17 -18.50
N LYS A 12 29.33 -52.69 -19.25
CA LYS A 12 27.87 -52.78 -19.01
C LYS A 12 27.24 -51.64 -18.18
N SER A 13 26.51 -50.81 -18.89
CA SER A 13 25.43 -49.99 -18.38
C SER A 13 24.34 -50.87 -17.77
N GLY A 14 24.23 -50.84 -16.44
CA GLY A 14 23.02 -51.29 -15.75
C GLY A 14 21.98 -50.16 -15.71
N PRO A 15 20.71 -50.47 -15.72
CA PRO A 15 19.67 -49.45 -15.67
C PRO A 15 19.69 -48.78 -14.29
N ILE A 16 19.86 -47.46 -14.27
CA ILE A 16 19.63 -46.65 -13.08
C ILE A 16 18.12 -46.59 -12.86
N THR A 17 17.63 -47.45 -11.97
CA THR A 17 16.25 -47.38 -11.51
C THR A 17 16.13 -46.17 -10.60
N CYS A 18 15.62 -45.07 -11.15
CA CYS A 18 15.22 -43.95 -10.35
C CYS A 18 14.00 -44.34 -9.52
N GLN A 19 14.20 -44.62 -8.24
CA GLN A 19 13.10 -44.77 -7.29
C GLN A 19 12.45 -43.42 -7.11
N ILE A 20 11.38 -43.18 -7.86
CA ILE A 20 10.48 -42.05 -7.63
C ILE A 20 9.75 -42.35 -6.32
N CYS A 21 10.17 -41.67 -5.28
CA CYS A 21 9.46 -41.65 -4.00
C CYS A 21 8.05 -41.09 -4.27
N PRO A 22 6.96 -41.78 -4.00
CA PRO A 22 5.63 -41.23 -4.11
C PRO A 22 5.44 -40.24 -2.94
N ILE A 23 5.71 -38.97 -3.19
CA ILE A 23 5.23 -37.91 -2.30
C ILE A 23 3.71 -37.89 -2.50
N THR A 24 3.02 -38.62 -1.64
CA THR A 24 1.56 -38.52 -1.50
C THR A 24 1.32 -37.09 -0.99
N CYS A 25 1.03 -36.18 -1.91
CA CYS A 25 0.54 -34.85 -1.57
C CYS A 25 -0.85 -35.06 -0.95
N GLN A 26 -0.90 -35.26 0.35
CA GLN A 26 -2.13 -35.13 1.10
C GLN A 26 -2.48 -33.65 1.07
N ILE A 27 -3.35 -33.29 0.14
CA ILE A 27 -4.08 -32.04 0.19
C ILE A 27 -4.87 -32.10 1.48
N MET A 28 -4.33 -31.55 2.55
CA MET A 28 -5.08 -31.25 3.75
C MET A 28 -6.18 -30.28 3.34
N ASN A 29 -7.37 -30.76 3.09
CA ASN A 29 -8.60 -30.02 3.07
C ASN A 29 -8.88 -29.53 4.51
N SER A 30 -8.05 -28.62 5.01
CA SER A 30 -8.46 -27.78 6.11
C SER A 30 -9.63 -26.94 5.60
N PRO A 31 -10.77 -26.88 6.29
CA PRO A 31 -11.82 -25.95 5.92
C PRO A 31 -11.18 -24.58 5.91
N VAL A 32 -11.16 -23.92 4.73
CA VAL A 32 -10.80 -22.52 4.65
C VAL A 32 -11.77 -21.83 5.57
N SER A 33 -11.28 -21.36 6.71
CA SER A 33 -12.04 -20.53 7.62
C SER A 33 -12.54 -19.37 6.77
N ASN A 34 -13.85 -19.28 6.59
CA ASN A 34 -14.53 -18.24 5.83
C ASN A 34 -14.55 -16.93 6.65
N ALA A 35 -13.51 -16.74 7.46
CA ALA A 35 -13.32 -15.51 8.21
C ALA A 35 -12.97 -14.39 7.22
N MET A 36 -13.81 -13.38 7.20
CA MET A 36 -13.63 -12.18 6.40
C MET A 36 -12.26 -11.56 6.68
N THR A 37 -11.48 -11.33 5.64
CA THR A 37 -10.17 -10.68 5.77
C THR A 37 -10.35 -9.20 6.11
N TRP A 38 -9.31 -8.56 6.64
CA TRP A 38 -9.35 -7.11 6.90
C TRP A 38 -9.60 -6.30 5.60
N ASN A 39 -9.17 -6.80 4.44
CA ASN A 39 -9.43 -6.19 3.14
C ASN A 39 -10.93 -6.21 2.81
N ASP A 40 -11.58 -7.35 3.04
CA ASP A 40 -13.01 -7.50 2.80
C ASP A 40 -13.81 -6.61 3.76
N GLN A 41 -13.39 -6.55 5.03
CA GLN A 41 -14.00 -5.68 6.04
C GLN A 41 -13.85 -4.19 5.67
N PHE A 42 -12.67 -3.78 5.17
CA PHE A 42 -12.43 -2.41 4.73
C PHE A 42 -13.36 -2.03 3.57
N LEU A 43 -13.46 -2.89 2.55
CA LEU A 43 -14.32 -2.63 1.39
C LEU A 43 -15.80 -2.63 1.77
N GLN A 44 -16.24 -3.56 2.63
CA GLN A 44 -17.62 -3.58 3.11
C GLN A 44 -17.95 -2.32 3.92
N LEU A 45 -17.03 -1.89 4.80
CA LEU A 45 -17.20 -0.64 5.56
C LEU A 45 -17.28 0.56 4.60
N PHE A 46 -16.41 0.58 3.58
CA PHE A 46 -16.40 1.63 2.57
C PHE A 46 -17.75 1.74 1.84
N ASP A 47 -18.28 0.61 1.37
CA ASP A 47 -19.55 0.55 0.67
C ASP A 47 -20.72 1.00 1.58
N THR A 48 -20.70 0.57 2.85
CA THR A 48 -21.70 0.97 3.86
C THR A 48 -21.67 2.49 4.09
N CYS A 49 -20.49 3.07 4.29
CA CYS A 49 -20.32 4.50 4.49
C CYS A 49 -20.70 5.31 3.22
N ALA A 50 -20.35 4.81 2.04
CA ALA A 50 -20.70 5.44 0.77
C ALA A 50 -22.23 5.45 0.54
N ALA A 51 -22.95 4.39 0.96
CA ALA A 51 -24.41 4.37 0.92
C ALA A 51 -25.02 5.46 1.81
N ARG A 52 -24.58 5.55 3.07
CA ARG A 52 -25.02 6.59 4.01
C ARG A 52 -24.75 8.00 3.49
N TYR A 53 -23.55 8.23 2.94
CA TYR A 53 -23.21 9.52 2.34
C TYR A 53 -24.16 9.90 1.21
N ARG A 54 -24.51 8.95 0.32
CA ARG A 54 -25.45 9.18 -0.79
C ARG A 54 -26.89 9.41 -0.33
N GLU A 55 -27.26 8.87 0.82
CA GLU A 55 -28.56 9.14 1.49
C GLU A 55 -28.59 10.50 2.18
N GLY A 56 -27.48 11.23 2.19
CA GLY A 56 -27.41 12.59 2.73
C GLY A 56 -26.94 12.67 4.18
N GLU A 57 -26.56 11.56 4.81
CA GLU A 57 -25.97 11.58 6.14
C GLU A 57 -24.57 12.23 6.08
N ARG A 58 -24.26 13.08 7.08
CA ARG A 58 -22.97 13.79 7.15
C ARG A 58 -22.29 13.69 8.50
N ASP A 59 -23.00 13.26 9.53
CA ASP A 59 -22.47 13.03 10.88
C ASP A 59 -21.75 11.67 10.93
N PHE A 60 -20.55 11.63 10.33
CA PHE A 60 -19.76 10.40 10.22
C PHE A 60 -19.29 9.86 11.57
N ASP A 61 -19.28 10.64 12.64
CA ASP A 61 -18.90 10.16 13.97
C ASP A 61 -19.87 9.09 14.50
N THR A 62 -21.10 9.07 13.97
CA THR A 62 -22.13 8.09 14.33
C THR A 62 -22.15 6.85 13.43
N TRP A 63 -21.32 6.80 12.40
CA TRP A 63 -21.38 5.74 11.37
C TRP A 63 -20.72 4.43 11.76
N PHE A 64 -19.75 4.49 12.66
CA PHE A 64 -18.85 3.37 12.93
C PHE A 64 -19.35 2.55 14.13
N SER A 65 -19.58 1.26 13.89
CA SER A 65 -19.80 0.30 14.95
C SER A 65 -18.51 0.08 15.77
N LYS A 66 -18.62 -0.63 16.88
CA LYS A 66 -17.44 -1.00 17.68
C LYS A 66 -16.44 -1.84 16.87
N ASP A 67 -16.92 -2.70 15.99
CA ASP A 67 -16.07 -3.56 15.16
C ASP A 67 -15.38 -2.74 14.07
N ASP A 68 -16.07 -1.76 13.47
CA ASP A 68 -15.47 -0.83 12.52
C ASP A 68 -14.37 0.02 13.16
N LEU A 69 -14.61 0.52 14.35
CA LEU A 69 -13.59 1.26 15.12
C LEU A 69 -12.38 0.39 15.46
N ASN A 70 -12.58 -0.90 15.77
CA ASN A 70 -11.50 -1.84 15.98
C ASN A 70 -10.72 -2.09 14.69
N LEU A 71 -11.40 -2.28 13.55
CA LEU A 71 -10.76 -2.42 12.24
C LEU A 71 -9.88 -1.19 11.92
N LEU A 72 -10.43 0.02 12.05
CA LEU A 72 -9.68 1.26 11.79
C LEU A 72 -8.48 1.41 12.72
N LYS A 73 -8.63 1.06 13.99
CA LYS A 73 -7.53 1.06 14.95
C LYS A 73 -6.43 0.08 14.56
N GLU A 74 -6.78 -1.14 14.13
CA GLU A 74 -5.83 -2.18 13.72
C GLU A 74 -5.05 -1.80 12.46
N ILE A 75 -5.63 -1.04 11.54
CA ILE A 75 -4.94 -0.54 10.35
C ILE A 75 -4.26 0.83 10.58
N GLY A 76 -4.34 1.38 11.80
CA GLY A 76 -3.73 2.65 12.17
C GLY A 76 -4.44 3.89 11.62
N TYR A 77 -5.73 3.78 11.27
CA TYR A 77 -6.54 4.87 10.74
C TYR A 77 -7.28 5.64 11.84
N LYS A 78 -7.62 6.90 11.53
CA LYS A 78 -8.63 7.70 12.21
C LYS A 78 -9.95 7.60 11.44
N THR A 79 -11.08 7.79 12.08
CA THR A 79 -12.42 7.79 11.44
C THR A 79 -12.52 8.86 10.35
N ARG A 80 -12.05 10.09 10.64
CA ARG A 80 -12.01 11.19 9.67
C ARG A 80 -11.21 10.85 8.43
N GLU A 81 -10.05 10.24 8.60
CA GLU A 81 -9.17 9.83 7.50
C GLU A 81 -9.82 8.79 6.56
N PHE A 82 -10.65 7.91 7.13
CA PHE A 82 -11.43 6.95 6.34
C PHE A 82 -12.60 7.65 5.64
N PHE A 83 -13.30 8.52 6.36
CA PHE A 83 -14.43 9.28 5.82
C PHE A 83 -14.04 10.13 4.62
N ASP A 84 -12.88 10.80 4.64
CA ASP A 84 -12.39 11.63 3.53
C ASP A 84 -12.32 10.85 2.21
N PHE A 85 -11.91 9.58 2.25
CA PHE A 85 -11.91 8.74 1.06
C PHE A 85 -13.32 8.43 0.56
N VAL A 86 -14.28 8.22 1.48
CA VAL A 86 -15.68 7.97 1.14
C VAL A 86 -16.31 9.22 0.52
N GLU A 87 -16.09 10.38 1.13
CA GLU A 87 -16.59 11.68 0.67
C GLU A 87 -16.07 12.00 -0.73
N ASP A 88 -14.74 11.97 -0.92
CA ASP A 88 -14.11 12.25 -2.22
C ASP A 88 -14.54 11.25 -3.30
N PHE A 89 -14.72 9.97 -2.97
CA PHE A 89 -15.24 8.99 -3.90
C PHE A 89 -16.71 9.29 -4.28
N CYS A 90 -17.55 9.62 -3.34
CA CYS A 90 -18.96 9.93 -3.62
C CYS A 90 -19.11 11.20 -4.46
N ASP A 91 -18.31 12.22 -4.17
CA ASP A 91 -18.40 13.53 -4.82
C ASP A 91 -17.65 13.60 -6.16
N LYS A 92 -16.49 12.94 -6.25
CA LYS A 92 -15.52 13.10 -7.35
C LYS A 92 -15.17 11.80 -8.07
N GLN A 93 -15.69 10.65 -7.60
CA GLN A 93 -15.34 9.31 -8.07
C GLN A 93 -13.84 8.96 -7.93
N SER A 94 -13.13 9.66 -7.05
CA SER A 94 -11.68 9.48 -6.85
C SER A 94 -11.27 9.93 -5.45
N PRO A 95 -10.42 9.14 -4.75
CA PRO A 95 -9.90 7.84 -5.17
C PRO A 95 -10.96 6.72 -5.12
N SER A 96 -10.80 5.68 -5.95
CA SER A 96 -11.69 4.51 -5.93
C SER A 96 -11.56 3.72 -4.63
N PRO A 97 -12.57 2.90 -4.25
CA PRO A 97 -12.46 2.03 -3.07
C PRO A 97 -11.23 1.12 -3.08
N SER A 98 -10.85 0.61 -4.25
CA SER A 98 -9.64 -0.20 -4.42
C SER A 98 -8.35 0.60 -4.22
N THR A 99 -8.32 1.85 -4.70
CA THR A 99 -7.19 2.76 -4.46
C THR A 99 -7.09 3.10 -2.98
N ALA A 100 -8.19 3.41 -2.30
CA ALA A 100 -8.24 3.66 -0.87
C ALA A 100 -7.74 2.45 -0.07
N LEU A 101 -8.17 1.23 -0.44
CA LEU A 101 -7.68 -0.02 0.17
C LEU A 101 -6.16 -0.19 -0.01
N LEU A 102 -5.62 0.06 -1.22
CA LEU A 102 -4.18 -0.08 -1.47
C LEU A 102 -3.37 0.94 -0.65
N ILE A 103 -3.85 2.17 -0.51
CA ILE A 103 -3.24 3.18 0.38
C ILE A 103 -3.31 2.70 1.84
N ALA A 104 -4.46 2.19 2.26
CA ALA A 104 -4.65 1.65 3.61
C ALA A 104 -3.72 0.46 3.89
N SER A 105 -3.47 -0.40 2.91
CA SER A 105 -2.52 -1.51 3.01
C SER A 105 -1.11 -1.03 3.33
N VAL A 106 -0.61 -0.05 2.59
CA VAL A 106 0.74 0.52 2.84
C VAL A 106 0.82 1.17 4.22
N ARG A 107 -0.21 1.93 4.61
CA ARG A 107 -0.28 2.57 5.94
C ARG A 107 -0.31 1.53 7.06
N ARG A 108 -1.12 0.48 6.91
CA ARG A 108 -1.22 -0.63 7.86
C ARG A 108 0.12 -1.33 8.05
N ASP A 109 0.79 -1.66 6.95
CA ASP A 109 2.08 -2.35 7.00
C ASP A 109 3.14 -1.48 7.67
N TYR A 110 3.18 -0.18 7.38
CA TYR A 110 4.04 0.78 8.08
C TYR A 110 3.73 0.83 9.58
N PHE A 111 2.44 0.91 9.95
CA PHE A 111 1.99 0.95 11.33
C PHE A 111 2.41 -0.28 12.13
N HIS A 112 2.33 -1.46 11.49
CA HIS A 112 2.70 -2.72 12.15
C HIS A 112 4.21 -2.92 12.24
N THR A 113 4.95 -2.61 11.18
CA THR A 113 6.37 -2.97 11.06
C THR A 113 7.32 -1.89 11.56
N ILE A 114 7.00 -0.62 11.34
CA ILE A 114 7.84 0.51 11.73
C ILE A 114 7.38 1.12 13.05
N GLN A 115 6.09 1.35 13.19
CA GLN A 115 5.54 1.96 14.41
C GLN A 115 5.22 0.95 15.52
N ASN A 116 5.37 -0.37 15.28
CA ASN A 116 5.02 -1.41 16.25
C ASN A 116 3.62 -1.22 16.86
N ARG A 117 2.67 -0.78 16.03
CA ARG A 117 1.28 -0.42 16.40
C ARG A 117 1.16 0.75 17.39
N GLN A 118 2.20 1.55 17.53
CA GLN A 118 2.18 2.76 18.34
C GLN A 118 1.77 3.95 17.48
N LYS A 119 0.67 4.62 17.86
CA LYS A 119 0.22 5.84 17.17
C LYS A 119 1.19 6.98 17.46
N SER A 120 1.51 7.76 16.44
CA SER A 120 2.22 9.03 16.62
C SER A 120 1.34 10.03 17.41
N THR A 121 1.99 10.87 18.17
CA THR A 121 1.38 12.04 18.85
C THR A 121 1.61 13.34 18.09
N GLN A 122 2.35 13.28 16.98
CA GLN A 122 2.60 14.45 16.13
C GLN A 122 1.41 14.66 15.17
N THR A 123 1.25 15.91 14.75
CA THR A 123 0.26 16.30 13.73
C THR A 123 0.93 17.27 12.77
N LEU A 124 0.84 17.00 11.48
CA LEU A 124 1.26 17.92 10.42
C LEU A 124 0.06 18.79 10.05
N THR A 125 0.17 20.07 10.34
CA THR A 125 -0.89 21.05 10.04
C THR A 125 -0.75 21.63 8.63
N ARG A 126 -1.79 22.33 8.18
CA ARG A 126 -1.80 22.97 6.85
C ARG A 126 -0.71 24.02 6.70
N ASP A 127 -0.42 24.76 7.77
CA ASP A 127 0.55 25.86 7.76
C ASP A 127 2.01 25.38 7.73
N GLU A 128 2.23 24.12 8.14
CA GLU A 128 3.55 23.46 8.08
C GLU A 128 3.83 22.81 6.72
N LEU A 129 2.82 22.70 5.85
CA LEU A 129 3.01 22.13 4.53
C LEU A 129 3.80 23.07 3.61
N PRO A 130 4.74 22.55 2.82
CA PRO A 130 5.32 23.28 1.70
C PRO A 130 4.22 23.88 0.81
N THR A 131 4.49 25.01 0.20
CA THR A 131 3.54 25.68 -0.69
C THR A 131 3.33 24.91 -1.99
N PHE A 132 2.32 25.28 -2.78
CA PHE A 132 2.08 24.66 -4.08
C PHE A 132 3.19 24.91 -5.09
N GLY A 133 3.94 26.03 -4.93
CA GLY A 133 5.01 26.43 -5.82
C GLY A 133 6.40 25.95 -5.40
N ASP A 134 6.55 25.39 -4.21
CA ASP A 134 7.84 24.88 -3.76
C ASP A 134 8.29 23.72 -4.65
N THR A 135 9.58 23.70 -4.97
CA THR A 135 10.16 22.73 -5.91
C THR A 135 11.23 21.86 -5.25
N LEU A 136 11.38 20.67 -5.75
CA LEU A 136 12.51 19.78 -5.50
C LEU A 136 12.98 19.24 -6.86
N ASN A 137 14.23 19.46 -7.24
CA ASN A 137 14.75 19.15 -8.58
C ASN A 137 13.86 19.72 -9.71
N ASP A 138 13.46 20.98 -9.57
CA ASP A 138 12.56 21.69 -10.49
C ASP A 138 11.14 21.07 -10.61
N ILE A 139 10.80 20.10 -9.78
CA ILE A 139 9.47 19.49 -9.74
C ILE A 139 8.63 20.25 -8.71
N ALA A 140 7.74 21.10 -9.20
CA ALA A 140 6.80 21.82 -8.36
C ALA A 140 5.80 20.86 -7.67
N TYR A 141 5.33 21.23 -6.47
CA TYR A 141 4.42 20.45 -5.65
C TYR A 141 5.05 19.19 -5.00
N LEU A 142 6.18 18.69 -5.48
CA LEU A 142 6.82 17.48 -4.95
C LEU A 142 7.12 17.59 -3.44
N PRO A 143 7.68 18.70 -2.91
CA PRO A 143 7.90 18.85 -1.46
C PRO A 143 6.60 18.69 -0.66
N ARG A 144 5.51 19.24 -1.17
CA ARG A 144 4.20 19.20 -0.51
C ARG A 144 3.63 17.79 -0.43
N ILE A 145 3.61 17.05 -1.54
CA ILE A 145 3.08 15.68 -1.54
C ILE A 145 3.99 14.73 -0.74
N LEU A 146 5.31 14.98 -0.71
CA LEU A 146 6.24 14.22 0.14
C LEU A 146 5.93 14.40 1.62
N ALA A 147 5.74 15.63 2.09
CA ALA A 147 5.36 15.91 3.47
C ALA A 147 4.05 15.19 3.83
N LYS A 148 3.03 15.27 2.96
CA LYS A 148 1.75 14.59 3.14
C LYS A 148 1.89 13.07 3.15
N ALA A 149 2.70 12.50 2.26
CA ALA A 149 2.93 11.06 2.18
C ALA A 149 3.61 10.52 3.44
N ARG A 150 4.63 11.21 3.97
CA ARG A 150 5.27 10.85 5.23
C ARG A 150 4.30 10.93 6.41
N ALA A 151 3.53 12.01 6.49
CA ALA A 151 2.52 12.15 7.52
C ALA A 151 1.41 11.09 7.39
N LYS A 152 1.02 10.71 6.15
CA LYS A 152 0.11 9.58 5.91
C LYS A 152 0.69 8.27 6.44
N LEU A 153 1.95 7.95 6.14
CA LEU A 153 2.61 6.75 6.64
C LEU A 153 2.63 6.69 8.18
N ARG A 154 2.83 7.83 8.83
CA ARG A 154 2.91 7.92 10.30
C ARG A 154 1.56 8.14 10.98
N GLY A 155 0.49 8.44 10.22
CA GLY A 155 -0.84 8.78 10.78
C GLY A 155 -0.88 10.15 11.45
N GLU A 156 -0.09 11.11 10.94
CA GLU A 156 0.14 12.44 11.48
C GLU A 156 -0.61 13.54 10.73
N LEU A 157 -1.39 13.20 9.71
CA LEU A 157 -2.18 14.21 9.00
C LEU A 157 -3.22 14.84 9.94
N ASP A 158 -3.29 16.18 9.90
CA ASP A 158 -4.38 16.93 10.48
C ASP A 158 -5.73 16.49 9.89
N PRO A 159 -6.84 16.51 10.63
CA PRO A 159 -8.17 16.18 10.10
C PRO A 159 -8.58 16.92 8.83
N ASP A 160 -8.03 18.12 8.60
CA ASP A 160 -8.32 18.92 7.41
C ASP A 160 -7.34 18.66 6.25
N LEU A 161 -6.45 17.68 6.39
CA LEU A 161 -5.49 17.28 5.38
C LEU A 161 -5.71 15.84 4.94
N MET A 162 -5.81 15.67 3.64
CA MET A 162 -5.94 14.35 3.01
C MET A 162 -4.75 14.07 2.09
N TYR A 163 -4.15 12.89 2.19
CA TYR A 163 -3.27 12.34 1.17
C TYR A 163 -4.12 11.68 0.07
N SER A 164 -3.69 11.85 -1.18
CA SER A 164 -4.45 11.41 -2.37
C SER A 164 -5.71 12.23 -2.65
N CYS A 165 -5.73 13.50 -2.19
CA CYS A 165 -6.74 14.47 -2.63
C CYS A 165 -6.59 14.83 -4.11
N GLY A 166 -7.52 15.58 -4.68
CA GLY A 166 -7.51 15.97 -6.09
C GLY A 166 -6.19 16.59 -6.57
N GLY A 167 -5.52 17.40 -5.73
CA GLY A 167 -4.21 17.98 -6.05
C GLY A 167 -3.12 16.94 -6.15
N ASP A 168 -3.07 16.01 -5.19
CA ASP A 168 -2.09 14.91 -5.19
C ASP A 168 -2.32 13.97 -6.38
N MET A 169 -3.59 13.64 -6.66
CA MET A 169 -3.95 12.77 -7.80
C MET A 169 -3.58 13.41 -9.14
N ASN A 170 -3.80 14.72 -9.28
CA ASN A 170 -3.38 15.45 -10.48
C ASN A 170 -1.85 15.47 -10.64
N PHE A 171 -1.12 15.70 -9.56
CA PHE A 171 0.35 15.64 -9.58
C PHE A 171 0.84 14.26 -10.03
N LEU A 172 0.36 13.20 -9.40
CA LEU A 172 0.78 11.82 -9.69
C LEU A 172 0.44 11.41 -11.13
N LYS A 173 -0.74 11.78 -11.62
CA LYS A 173 -1.15 11.55 -13.00
C LYS A 173 -0.23 12.24 -14.01
N ASN A 174 0.13 13.49 -13.76
CA ASN A 174 0.98 14.28 -14.66
C ASN A 174 2.45 13.84 -14.63
N HIS A 175 2.85 13.06 -13.65
CA HIS A 175 4.23 12.56 -13.50
C HIS A 175 4.33 11.04 -13.77
N GLY A 176 3.69 10.57 -14.86
CA GLY A 176 3.80 9.19 -15.31
C GLY A 176 2.69 8.28 -14.79
N ASP A 177 1.53 8.86 -14.46
CA ASP A 177 0.35 8.13 -13.95
C ASP A 177 0.67 7.24 -12.74
N ILE A 178 1.48 7.79 -11.83
CA ILE A 178 1.93 7.08 -10.62
C ILE A 178 0.72 6.76 -9.74
N HIS A 179 0.56 5.48 -9.40
CA HIS A 179 -0.49 5.10 -8.45
C HIS A 179 -0.15 5.61 -7.02
N PRO A 180 -1.09 6.23 -6.28
CA PRO A 180 -0.79 6.85 -4.98
C PRO A 180 -0.24 5.86 -3.94
N ALA A 181 -0.67 4.60 -3.96
CA ALA A 181 -0.09 3.58 -3.08
C ALA A 181 1.37 3.25 -3.44
N ASP A 182 1.74 3.31 -4.73
CA ASP A 182 3.12 3.08 -5.16
C ASP A 182 4.02 4.26 -4.80
N PHE A 183 3.52 5.48 -4.96
CA PHE A 183 4.21 6.67 -4.45
C PHE A 183 4.48 6.56 -2.94
N LEU A 184 3.47 6.16 -2.17
CA LEU A 184 3.59 5.98 -0.72
C LEU A 184 4.63 4.89 -0.36
N ARG A 185 4.70 3.77 -1.12
CA ARG A 185 5.72 2.73 -0.96
C ARG A 185 7.12 3.25 -1.26
N GLN A 186 7.28 4.06 -2.32
CA GLN A 186 8.57 4.65 -2.66
C GLN A 186 9.04 5.64 -1.58
N VAL A 187 8.14 6.46 -1.05
CA VAL A 187 8.45 7.36 0.07
C VAL A 187 8.88 6.57 1.30
N TRP A 188 8.18 5.49 1.63
CA TRP A 188 8.61 4.59 2.71
C TRP A 188 9.99 4.00 2.47
N ALA A 189 10.25 3.46 1.28
CA ALA A 189 11.54 2.86 0.93
C ALA A 189 12.71 3.86 0.87
N ALA A 190 12.43 5.13 0.60
CA ALA A 190 13.42 6.20 0.59
C ALA A 190 13.70 6.77 1.99
N GLY A 191 12.76 6.64 2.93
CA GLY A 191 12.87 7.28 4.24
C GLY A 191 12.89 8.80 4.13
N GLU A 192 13.96 9.43 4.63
CA GLU A 192 14.14 10.89 4.58
C GLU A 192 14.94 11.37 3.35
N ASP A 193 15.27 10.47 2.42
CA ASP A 193 16.02 10.83 1.20
C ASP A 193 15.09 11.39 0.12
N ASP A 194 14.87 12.69 0.16
CA ASP A 194 14.03 13.43 -0.80
C ASP A 194 14.59 13.34 -2.22
N GLN A 195 15.92 13.33 -2.37
CA GLN A 195 16.57 13.29 -3.67
C GLN A 195 16.30 11.97 -4.40
N LYS A 196 16.25 10.87 -3.66
CA LYS A 196 15.90 9.55 -4.20
C LYS A 196 14.49 9.56 -4.79
N ILE A 197 13.53 10.20 -4.13
CA ILE A 197 12.16 10.30 -4.63
C ILE A 197 12.09 11.22 -5.85
N ALA A 198 12.77 12.37 -5.82
CA ALA A 198 12.78 13.29 -6.97
C ALA A 198 13.32 12.60 -8.23
N ASN A 199 14.43 11.86 -8.10
CA ASN A 199 15.00 11.09 -9.20
C ASN A 199 14.05 9.99 -9.69
N TRP A 200 13.38 9.30 -8.77
CA TRP A 200 12.40 8.28 -9.13
C TRP A 200 11.20 8.89 -9.87
N VAL A 201 10.61 9.99 -9.37
CA VAL A 201 9.50 10.68 -10.06
C VAL A 201 9.91 11.12 -11.46
N SER A 202 11.11 11.74 -11.61
CA SER A 202 11.63 12.14 -12.92
C SER A 202 11.76 10.95 -13.89
N SER A 203 12.09 9.77 -13.37
CA SER A 203 12.22 8.56 -14.20
C SER A 203 10.88 7.99 -14.70
N GLN A 204 9.75 8.37 -14.07
CA GLN A 204 8.41 7.95 -14.50
C GLN A 204 7.88 8.80 -15.67
N CYS A 205 8.35 10.03 -15.80
CA CYS A 205 8.00 10.92 -16.91
C CYS A 205 8.74 10.45 -18.19
N ARG A 206 8.08 9.65 -19.01
CA ARG A 206 8.58 9.17 -20.33
C ARG A 206 7.89 9.87 -21.47
#